data_93bce68bee1bfa206dca604b189d1524
#
_entry.id   93bce68bee1bfa206dca604b189d1524
#
_cell.length_a   1.000
_cell.length_b   1.000
_cell.length_c   1.000
_cell.angle_alpha   90.00
_cell.angle_beta   90.00
_cell.angle_gamma   90.00
#
_symmetry.space_group_name_H-M   'P 1'
#
loop_
_entity.id
_entity.type
_entity.pdbx_description
1 polymer ?
#
loop_
_entity_poly.entity_id
_entity_poly.type
_entity_poly.pdbx_seq_one_letter_code
_entity_poly.pdbx_strand_id
1 'polypeptide(L)'
;MKTNTDLFEKTPVPKAVATMAVPTMISMLVVVIYNMADTFFIGQTKDPLQVAAVSLATPVFMIFMALGHLFGIGGSSAISRALGERHKDRACHISSFCCYGSLGLGVIVAILSVLGMETILHLIGASVNTIGFARQYLAIIAIGAPFIMFSTAFANILRGEGASRESMVGNLIGTVVNIILDPIMILVLGWGGTGAALATIIGNIAACLYYIAYYLRGKSTLSIHFRDFKMGDGIASGVAGIGIPASLNNILMSFANIILNQALVGYGDTPVAAMGVAMKSNMLVVLLQIGLCVGIQPLVGYNYGARNKKRLMSVFKFTGLVSVIMGTILTLIMIVARKTMIQMFINDAEVVQYGIQMVVALQLSAPLLGILFLCINTIQGMGKALPSLILTICRQGLIFIPLIFVLNAMFGLDGVIYAQPAADYLSIVVAILICTHLFRTMDHREEKAEG
;
A
#
# COMPACT_ATOMS: atom_id res chain seq x y z
N MET A 1 1.36 -9.31 31.43
CA MET A 1 1.38 -8.94 29.99
C MET A 1 2.06 -7.59 29.85
N LYS A 2 3.18 -7.50 29.11
CA LYS A 2 3.71 -6.18 28.73
C LYS A 2 2.66 -5.57 27.82
N THR A 3 2.04 -4.50 28.24
CA THR A 3 1.07 -3.77 27.43
C THR A 3 1.77 -3.26 26.18
N ASN A 4 1.10 -3.29 25.03
CA ASN A 4 1.64 -2.73 23.77
C ASN A 4 2.11 -1.28 23.95
N THR A 5 1.63 -0.60 24.99
CA THR A 5 2.03 0.74 25.41
C THR A 5 3.52 0.86 25.76
N ASP A 6 4.10 -0.17 26.40
CA ASP A 6 5.55 -0.17 26.72
C ASP A 6 6.43 -0.16 25.46
N LEU A 7 5.93 -0.72 24.34
CA LEU A 7 6.61 -0.67 23.05
C LEU A 7 6.75 0.78 22.57
N PHE A 8 5.68 1.54 22.70
CA PHE A 8 5.63 2.93 22.22
C PHE A 8 6.38 3.90 23.13
N GLU A 9 6.32 3.70 24.47
CA GLU A 9 6.84 4.64 25.46
C GLU A 9 8.27 4.36 25.92
N LYS A 10 8.59 3.09 26.26
CA LYS A 10 9.78 2.74 27.04
C LYS A 10 10.84 1.99 26.24
N THR A 11 10.43 1.25 25.20
CA THR A 11 11.37 0.44 24.42
C THR A 11 12.38 1.33 23.69
N PRO A 12 13.68 1.00 23.68
CA PRO A 12 14.68 1.75 22.90
C PRO A 12 14.25 1.91 21.43
N VAL A 13 14.48 3.10 20.85
CA VAL A 13 14.00 3.46 19.52
C VAL A 13 14.37 2.42 18.43
N PRO A 14 15.62 1.94 18.34
CA PRO A 14 15.97 0.93 17.33
C PRO A 14 15.15 -0.35 17.45
N LYS A 15 14.94 -0.82 18.69
CA LYS A 15 14.15 -2.03 18.97
C LYS A 15 12.66 -1.81 18.69
N ALA A 16 12.11 -0.65 19.05
CA ALA A 16 10.71 -0.31 18.78
C ALA A 16 10.46 -0.23 17.26
N VAL A 17 11.34 0.44 16.52
CA VAL A 17 11.26 0.52 15.05
C VAL A 17 11.36 -0.88 14.43
N ALA A 18 12.33 -1.70 14.83
CA ALA A 18 12.48 -3.05 14.30
C ALA A 18 11.24 -3.93 14.59
N THR A 19 10.71 -3.87 15.81
CA THR A 19 9.53 -4.66 16.23
C THR A 19 8.28 -4.30 15.40
N MET A 20 8.15 -3.05 14.99
CA MET A 20 7.01 -2.59 14.19
C MET A 20 7.24 -2.74 12.67
N ALA A 21 8.44 -2.39 12.21
CA ALA A 21 8.75 -2.32 10.78
C ALA A 21 9.05 -3.69 10.17
N VAL A 22 9.81 -4.56 10.85
CA VAL A 22 10.21 -5.85 10.27
C VAL A 22 9.00 -6.73 9.91
N PRO A 23 7.99 -6.92 10.78
CA PRO A 23 6.81 -7.67 10.39
C PRO A 23 6.05 -7.03 9.22
N THR A 24 6.00 -5.69 9.17
CA THR A 24 5.34 -4.97 8.08
C THR A 24 6.10 -5.14 6.76
N MET A 25 7.42 -5.07 6.78
CA MET A 25 8.27 -5.33 5.61
C MET A 25 8.09 -6.78 5.09
N ILE A 26 8.05 -7.75 6.00
CA ILE A 26 7.75 -9.15 5.64
C ILE A 26 6.38 -9.25 4.99
N SER A 27 5.35 -8.60 5.55
CA SER A 27 4.02 -8.55 4.93
C SER A 27 4.06 -7.99 3.50
N MET A 28 4.87 -6.95 3.24
CA MET A 28 5.00 -6.39 1.89
C MET A 28 5.70 -7.34 0.93
N LEU A 29 6.74 -8.07 1.39
CA LEU A 29 7.38 -9.13 0.58
C LEU A 29 6.41 -10.25 0.24
N VAL A 30 5.57 -10.64 1.19
CA VAL A 30 4.53 -11.66 0.99
C VAL A 30 3.54 -11.25 -0.09
N VAL A 31 3.17 -9.97 -0.16
CA VAL A 31 2.33 -9.43 -1.25
C VAL A 31 3.00 -9.58 -2.61
N VAL A 32 4.33 -9.36 -2.71
CA VAL A 32 5.07 -9.59 -3.97
C VAL A 32 5.00 -11.05 -4.38
N ILE A 33 5.31 -11.96 -3.43
CA ILE A 33 5.28 -13.42 -3.68
C ILE A 33 3.90 -13.87 -4.13
N TYR A 34 2.85 -13.38 -3.45
CA TYR A 34 1.47 -13.64 -3.82
C TYR A 34 1.16 -13.21 -5.26
N ASN A 35 1.45 -11.96 -5.62
CA ASN A 35 1.19 -11.46 -6.97
C ASN A 35 1.95 -12.23 -8.05
N MET A 36 3.17 -12.67 -7.74
CA MET A 36 3.97 -13.50 -8.66
C MET A 36 3.38 -14.91 -8.81
N ALA A 37 2.96 -15.54 -7.70
CA ALA A 37 2.38 -16.87 -7.71
C ALA A 37 1.05 -16.91 -8.46
N ASP A 38 0.15 -15.96 -8.19
CA ASP A 38 -1.14 -15.83 -8.87
C ASP A 38 -0.96 -15.67 -10.39
N THR A 39 -0.09 -14.75 -10.81
CA THR A 39 0.24 -14.56 -12.22
C THR A 39 0.83 -15.83 -12.86
N PHE A 40 1.69 -16.54 -12.14
CA PHE A 40 2.30 -17.78 -12.61
C PHE A 40 1.26 -18.87 -12.83
N PHE A 41 0.38 -19.13 -11.86
CA PHE A 41 -0.61 -20.19 -11.96
C PHE A 41 -1.67 -19.91 -13.03
N ILE A 42 -2.13 -18.65 -13.16
CA ILE A 42 -3.02 -18.27 -14.26
C ILE A 42 -2.35 -18.46 -15.61
N GLY A 43 -1.06 -18.10 -15.73
CA GLY A 43 -0.28 -18.33 -16.95
C GLY A 43 -0.18 -19.80 -17.36
N GLN A 44 -0.21 -20.73 -16.39
CA GLN A 44 -0.18 -22.18 -16.68
C GLN A 44 -1.47 -22.71 -17.31
N THR A 45 -2.57 -21.96 -17.29
CA THR A 45 -3.82 -22.33 -18.00
C THR A 45 -3.62 -22.41 -19.53
N LYS A 46 -2.56 -21.78 -20.04
CA LYS A 46 -2.25 -21.65 -21.48
C LYS A 46 -3.40 -21.05 -22.31
N ASP A 47 -4.33 -20.36 -21.63
CA ASP A 47 -5.43 -19.64 -22.26
C ASP A 47 -5.20 -18.12 -22.14
N PRO A 48 -4.75 -17.47 -23.23
CA PRO A 48 -4.47 -16.03 -23.22
C PRO A 48 -5.68 -15.17 -22.87
N LEU A 49 -6.91 -15.64 -23.15
CA LEU A 49 -8.13 -14.90 -22.86
C LEU A 49 -8.42 -14.82 -21.37
N GLN A 50 -8.13 -15.89 -20.62
CA GLN A 50 -8.26 -15.88 -19.17
C GLN A 50 -7.22 -14.98 -18.51
N VAL A 51 -5.97 -15.05 -18.96
CA VAL A 51 -4.89 -14.18 -18.48
C VAL A 51 -5.24 -12.70 -18.73
N ALA A 52 -5.73 -12.39 -19.93
CA ALA A 52 -6.17 -11.04 -20.28
C ALA A 52 -7.35 -10.58 -19.42
N ALA A 53 -8.36 -11.44 -19.20
CA ALA A 53 -9.54 -11.12 -18.39
C ALA A 53 -9.19 -10.79 -16.92
N VAL A 54 -8.29 -11.57 -16.31
CA VAL A 54 -7.82 -11.32 -14.94
C VAL A 54 -7.03 -10.01 -14.87
N SER A 55 -6.17 -9.77 -15.87
CA SER A 55 -5.39 -8.53 -15.94
C SER A 55 -6.28 -7.29 -16.07
N LEU A 56 -7.34 -7.37 -16.87
CA LEU A 56 -8.34 -6.30 -17.03
C LEU A 56 -9.11 -6.04 -15.72
N ALA A 57 -9.35 -7.06 -14.89
CA ALA A 57 -10.07 -6.94 -13.64
C ALA A 57 -9.21 -6.41 -12.47
N THR A 58 -7.89 -6.48 -12.58
CA THR A 58 -6.95 -6.05 -11.54
C THR A 58 -7.21 -4.63 -11.02
N PRO A 59 -7.48 -3.60 -11.84
CA PRO A 59 -7.79 -2.25 -11.35
C PRO A 59 -9.00 -2.19 -10.41
N VAL A 60 -10.03 -3.00 -10.65
CA VAL A 60 -11.21 -3.06 -9.78
C VAL A 60 -10.85 -3.62 -8.41
N PHE A 61 -10.06 -4.69 -8.37
CA PHE A 61 -9.51 -5.25 -7.13
C PHE A 61 -8.68 -4.22 -6.36
N MET A 62 -7.84 -3.45 -7.04
CA MET A 62 -7.02 -2.37 -6.44
C MET A 62 -7.89 -1.26 -5.84
N ILE A 63 -9.04 -0.93 -6.44
CA ILE A 63 -10.00 0.02 -5.88
C ILE A 63 -10.58 -0.52 -4.57
N PHE A 64 -10.94 -1.80 -4.48
CA PHE A 64 -11.45 -2.40 -3.24
C PHE A 64 -10.39 -2.37 -2.13
N MET A 65 -9.14 -2.67 -2.45
CA MET A 65 -8.02 -2.51 -1.51
C MET A 65 -7.83 -1.05 -1.07
N ALA A 66 -7.91 -0.10 -2.00
CA ALA A 66 -7.79 1.32 -1.70
C ALA A 66 -8.89 1.79 -0.72
N LEU A 67 -10.12 1.34 -0.92
CA LEU A 67 -11.24 1.60 0.00
C LEU A 67 -11.03 0.94 1.37
N GLY A 68 -10.41 -0.24 1.41
CA GLY A 68 -9.96 -0.87 2.66
C GLY A 68 -8.89 -0.03 3.39
N HIS A 69 -7.96 0.55 2.66
CA HIS A 69 -6.94 1.45 3.21
C HIS A 69 -7.53 2.73 3.80
N LEU A 70 -8.69 3.21 3.31
CA LEU A 70 -9.41 4.35 3.89
C LEU A 70 -9.65 4.13 5.39
N PHE A 71 -10.24 3.00 5.75
CA PHE A 71 -10.49 2.63 7.14
C PHE A 71 -9.21 2.16 7.85
N GLY A 72 -8.34 1.45 7.13
CA GLY A 72 -7.14 0.87 7.69
C GLY A 72 -6.10 1.91 8.10
N ILE A 73 -5.64 2.72 7.17
CA ILE A 73 -4.59 3.74 7.42
C ILE A 73 -5.17 4.90 8.23
N GLY A 74 -6.38 5.36 7.88
CA GLY A 74 -7.08 6.39 8.63
C GLY A 74 -7.35 5.96 10.07
N GLY A 75 -7.87 4.75 10.27
CA GLY A 75 -8.13 4.16 11.57
C GLY A 75 -6.86 3.94 12.39
N SER A 76 -5.83 3.35 11.81
CA SER A 76 -4.54 3.13 12.47
C SER A 76 -3.93 4.43 13.00
N SER A 77 -3.95 5.49 12.18
CA SER A 77 -3.49 6.82 12.55
C SER A 77 -4.31 7.42 13.71
N ALA A 78 -5.63 7.33 13.65
CA ALA A 78 -6.51 7.87 14.68
C ALA A 78 -6.41 7.06 16.01
N ILE A 79 -6.34 5.73 15.93
CA ILE A 79 -6.18 4.83 17.08
C ILE A 79 -4.86 5.09 17.79
N SER A 80 -3.75 5.11 17.05
CA SER A 80 -2.43 5.31 17.65
C SER A 80 -2.33 6.65 18.39
N ARG A 81 -2.93 7.73 17.85
CA ARG A 81 -3.01 9.01 18.55
C ARG A 81 -3.87 8.94 19.80
N ALA A 82 -5.08 8.35 19.70
CA ALA A 82 -5.98 8.20 20.86
C ALA A 82 -5.33 7.38 21.99
N LEU A 83 -4.57 6.34 21.66
CA LEU A 83 -3.79 5.57 22.63
C LEU A 83 -2.66 6.43 23.26
N GLY A 84 -1.99 7.28 22.47
CA GLY A 84 -1.00 8.23 22.97
C GLY A 84 -1.59 9.28 23.90
N GLU A 85 -2.79 9.76 23.61
CA GLU A 85 -3.58 10.66 24.47
C GLU A 85 -4.17 9.95 25.71
N ARG A 86 -3.95 8.64 25.85
CA ARG A 86 -4.52 7.77 26.88
C ARG A 86 -6.05 7.66 26.86
N HIS A 87 -6.69 7.98 25.73
CA HIS A 87 -8.12 7.86 25.51
C HIS A 87 -8.47 6.49 24.93
N LYS A 88 -8.39 5.44 25.74
CA LYS A 88 -8.60 4.06 25.33
C LYS A 88 -10.01 3.83 24.77
N ASP A 89 -11.04 4.40 25.40
CA ASP A 89 -12.43 4.28 24.95
C ASP A 89 -12.61 4.85 23.54
N ARG A 90 -11.97 6.00 23.25
CA ARG A 90 -11.98 6.58 21.92
C ARG A 90 -11.31 5.66 20.89
N ALA A 91 -10.20 5.01 21.25
CA ALA A 91 -9.55 4.04 20.37
C ALA A 91 -10.47 2.84 20.07
N CYS A 92 -11.24 2.35 21.07
CA CYS A 92 -12.24 1.30 20.87
C CYS A 92 -13.37 1.75 19.95
N HIS A 93 -13.88 2.97 20.09
CA HIS A 93 -14.91 3.53 19.20
C HIS A 93 -14.40 3.64 17.76
N ILE A 94 -13.15 4.10 17.55
CA ILE A 94 -12.54 4.19 16.22
C ILE A 94 -12.39 2.80 15.60
N SER A 95 -11.93 1.82 16.37
CA SER A 95 -11.76 0.44 15.88
C SER A 95 -13.10 -0.17 15.44
N SER A 96 -14.14 0.00 16.27
CA SER A 96 -15.49 -0.48 15.97
C SER A 96 -16.09 0.24 14.74
N PHE A 97 -15.90 1.57 14.63
CA PHE A 97 -16.27 2.33 13.43
C PHE A 97 -15.59 1.80 12.16
N CYS A 98 -14.29 1.53 12.20
CA CYS A 98 -13.55 0.99 11.07
C CYS A 98 -14.01 -0.45 10.72
N CYS A 99 -14.39 -1.26 11.73
CA CYS A 99 -14.92 -2.60 11.53
C CYS A 99 -16.20 -2.57 10.69
N TYR A 100 -17.21 -1.89 11.20
CA TYR A 100 -18.53 -1.85 10.55
C TYR A 100 -18.51 -0.93 9.32
N GLY A 101 -17.70 0.09 9.31
CA GLY A 101 -17.50 0.97 8.15
C GLY A 101 -16.90 0.24 6.95
N SER A 102 -15.84 -0.55 7.17
CA SER A 102 -15.21 -1.33 6.09
C SER A 102 -16.11 -2.44 5.57
N LEU A 103 -16.82 -3.14 6.46
CA LEU A 103 -17.80 -4.17 6.07
C LEU A 103 -19.00 -3.56 5.35
N GLY A 104 -19.59 -2.49 5.91
CA GLY A 104 -20.76 -1.83 5.33
C GLY A 104 -20.48 -1.22 3.97
N LEU A 105 -19.34 -0.48 3.84
CA LEU A 105 -18.94 0.04 2.54
C LEU A 105 -18.61 -1.10 1.57
N GLY A 106 -17.99 -2.20 2.04
CA GLY A 106 -17.69 -3.38 1.24
C GLY A 106 -18.98 -4.02 0.68
N VAL A 107 -20.04 -4.13 1.47
CA VAL A 107 -21.35 -4.63 1.02
C VAL A 107 -21.96 -3.68 -0.02
N ILE A 108 -21.92 -2.37 0.23
CA ILE A 108 -22.42 -1.35 -0.72
C ILE A 108 -21.67 -1.47 -2.06
N VAL A 109 -20.36 -1.53 -2.01
CA VAL A 109 -19.50 -1.66 -3.21
C VAL A 109 -19.75 -2.98 -3.92
N ALA A 110 -19.97 -4.09 -3.19
CA ALA A 110 -20.33 -5.36 -3.77
C ALA A 110 -21.65 -5.27 -4.56
N ILE A 111 -22.69 -4.71 -3.94
CA ILE A 111 -24.01 -4.53 -4.58
C ILE A 111 -23.88 -3.63 -5.82
N LEU A 112 -23.21 -2.48 -5.70
CA LEU A 112 -23.02 -1.55 -6.81
C LEU A 112 -22.20 -2.18 -7.96
N SER A 113 -21.19 -2.98 -7.63
CA SER A 113 -20.36 -3.67 -8.62
C SER A 113 -21.15 -4.77 -9.35
N VAL A 114 -22.01 -5.51 -8.66
CA VAL A 114 -22.86 -6.53 -9.28
C VAL A 114 -23.93 -5.87 -10.17
N LEU A 115 -24.59 -4.83 -9.69
CA LEU A 115 -25.60 -4.10 -10.46
C LEU A 115 -25.00 -3.35 -11.66
N GLY A 116 -23.80 -2.77 -11.51
CA GLY A 116 -23.10 -2.04 -12.56
C GLY A 116 -22.11 -2.90 -13.38
N MET A 117 -22.21 -4.23 -13.31
CA MET A 117 -21.22 -5.15 -13.89
C MET A 117 -20.94 -4.86 -15.37
N GLU A 118 -21.97 -4.68 -16.19
CA GLU A 118 -21.80 -4.39 -17.62
C GLU A 118 -21.03 -3.09 -17.87
N THR A 119 -21.38 -2.04 -17.10
CA THR A 119 -20.68 -0.75 -17.19
C THR A 119 -19.21 -0.89 -16.80
N ILE A 120 -18.92 -1.63 -15.73
CA ILE A 120 -17.54 -1.88 -15.29
C ILE A 120 -16.77 -2.62 -16.37
N LEU A 121 -17.34 -3.68 -16.95
CA LEU A 121 -16.69 -4.48 -18.00
C LEU A 121 -16.37 -3.63 -19.24
N HIS A 122 -17.26 -2.74 -19.65
CA HIS A 122 -16.99 -1.80 -20.74
C HIS A 122 -15.89 -0.78 -20.37
N LEU A 123 -15.93 -0.24 -19.17
CA LEU A 123 -14.93 0.74 -18.69
C LEU A 123 -13.52 0.16 -18.62
N ILE A 124 -13.36 -1.11 -18.21
CA ILE A 124 -12.06 -1.77 -18.18
C ILE A 124 -11.60 -2.25 -19.56
N GLY A 125 -12.42 -2.08 -20.61
CA GLY A 125 -12.06 -2.43 -21.98
C GLY A 125 -12.18 -3.93 -22.30
N ALA A 126 -13.07 -4.66 -21.66
CA ALA A 126 -13.31 -6.07 -21.95
C ALA A 126 -13.84 -6.24 -23.40
N SER A 127 -13.15 -7.06 -24.19
CA SER A 127 -13.56 -7.40 -25.54
C SER A 127 -14.65 -8.49 -25.56
N VAL A 128 -15.30 -8.70 -26.71
CA VAL A 128 -16.28 -9.77 -26.89
C VAL A 128 -15.74 -11.14 -26.47
N ASN A 129 -14.44 -11.39 -26.66
CA ASN A 129 -13.81 -12.65 -26.32
C ASN A 129 -13.43 -12.77 -24.83
N THR A 130 -13.14 -11.66 -24.15
CA THR A 130 -12.70 -11.66 -22.74
C THR A 130 -13.82 -11.37 -21.77
N ILE A 131 -14.93 -10.78 -22.21
CA ILE A 131 -16.01 -10.29 -21.35
C ILE A 131 -16.64 -11.40 -20.48
N GLY A 132 -16.78 -12.61 -21.01
CA GLY A 132 -17.31 -13.76 -20.28
C GLY A 132 -16.43 -14.16 -19.10
N PHE A 133 -15.13 -14.27 -19.30
CA PHE A 133 -14.16 -14.61 -18.26
C PHE A 133 -13.99 -13.47 -17.25
N ALA A 134 -13.93 -12.22 -17.72
CA ALA A 134 -13.84 -11.04 -16.87
C ALA A 134 -15.08 -10.89 -15.98
N ARG A 135 -16.27 -11.16 -16.49
CA ARG A 135 -17.52 -11.15 -15.72
C ARG A 135 -17.49 -12.17 -14.59
N GLN A 136 -17.11 -13.41 -14.88
CA GLN A 136 -17.03 -14.47 -13.87
C GLN A 136 -16.03 -14.11 -12.76
N TYR A 137 -14.86 -13.65 -13.13
CA TYR A 137 -13.82 -13.21 -12.20
C TYR A 137 -14.32 -12.06 -11.33
N LEU A 138 -14.81 -10.97 -11.95
CA LEU A 138 -15.25 -9.78 -11.26
C LEU A 138 -16.48 -10.02 -10.38
N ALA A 139 -17.40 -10.90 -10.75
CA ALA A 139 -18.56 -11.23 -9.92
C ALA A 139 -18.13 -11.82 -8.57
N ILE A 140 -17.14 -12.72 -8.59
CA ILE A 140 -16.60 -13.33 -7.37
C ILE A 140 -15.86 -12.30 -6.53
N ILE A 141 -14.97 -11.51 -7.16
CA ILE A 141 -14.23 -10.46 -6.47
C ILE A 141 -15.19 -9.41 -5.88
N ALA A 142 -16.25 -9.03 -6.59
CA ALA A 142 -17.26 -8.08 -6.11
C ALA A 142 -17.99 -8.60 -4.88
N ILE A 143 -18.44 -9.86 -4.90
CA ILE A 143 -19.07 -10.52 -3.73
C ILE A 143 -18.08 -10.60 -2.57
N GLY A 144 -16.81 -10.79 -2.85
CA GLY A 144 -15.73 -10.83 -1.87
C GLY A 144 -15.27 -9.46 -1.35
N ALA A 145 -15.75 -8.34 -1.90
CA ALA A 145 -15.30 -7.00 -1.54
C ALA A 145 -15.36 -6.69 -0.03
N PRO A 146 -16.39 -7.10 0.74
CA PRO A 146 -16.41 -6.87 2.18
C PRO A 146 -15.22 -7.53 2.90
N PHE A 147 -14.83 -8.74 2.49
CA PHE A 147 -13.71 -9.46 3.10
C PHE A 147 -12.36 -8.85 2.69
N ILE A 148 -12.21 -8.42 1.44
CA ILE A 148 -11.02 -7.72 0.95
C ILE A 148 -10.83 -6.41 1.72
N MET A 149 -11.88 -5.62 1.87
CA MET A 149 -11.83 -4.34 2.56
C MET A 149 -11.57 -4.51 4.05
N PHE A 150 -12.24 -5.47 4.69
CA PHE A 150 -12.03 -5.77 6.10
C PHE A 150 -10.61 -6.28 6.38
N SER A 151 -10.10 -7.25 5.63
CA SER A 151 -8.75 -7.79 5.82
C SER A 151 -7.69 -6.71 5.65
N THR A 152 -7.83 -5.86 4.63
CA THR A 152 -6.93 -4.72 4.38
C THR A 152 -7.01 -3.69 5.51
N ALA A 153 -8.21 -3.36 5.98
CA ALA A 153 -8.41 -2.41 7.08
C ALA A 153 -7.79 -2.95 8.38
N PHE A 154 -8.11 -4.18 8.76
CA PHE A 154 -7.68 -4.74 10.04
C PHE A 154 -6.21 -5.08 10.12
N ALA A 155 -5.57 -5.41 9.01
CA ALA A 155 -4.11 -5.48 8.95
C ALA A 155 -3.44 -4.16 9.38
N ASN A 156 -4.00 -3.01 8.99
CA ASN A 156 -3.51 -1.70 9.39
C ASN A 156 -3.90 -1.32 10.84
N ILE A 157 -5.13 -1.63 11.25
CA ILE A 157 -5.64 -1.32 12.60
C ILE A 157 -4.85 -2.05 13.67
N LEU A 158 -4.52 -3.33 13.47
CA LEU A 158 -3.67 -4.09 14.39
C LEU A 158 -2.29 -3.47 14.53
N ARG A 159 -1.72 -2.94 13.43
CA ARG A 159 -0.48 -2.15 13.52
C ARG A 159 -0.69 -0.90 14.38
N GLY A 160 -1.84 -0.24 14.24
CA GLY A 160 -2.21 0.95 15.01
C GLY A 160 -2.18 0.76 16.52
N GLU A 161 -2.50 -0.42 17.03
CA GLU A 161 -2.38 -0.79 18.45
C GLU A 161 -1.00 -1.37 18.85
N GLY A 162 -0.04 -1.46 17.91
CA GLY A 162 1.28 -2.03 18.16
C GLY A 162 1.40 -3.53 17.90
N ALA A 163 0.35 -4.19 17.38
CA ALA A 163 0.31 -5.61 17.09
C ALA A 163 0.76 -5.95 15.65
N SER A 164 1.91 -5.38 15.21
CA SER A 164 2.42 -5.57 13.84
C SER A 164 2.70 -7.04 13.51
N ARG A 165 3.13 -7.84 14.49
CA ARG A 165 3.33 -9.28 14.32
C ARG A 165 2.02 -10.00 13.97
N GLU A 166 0.94 -9.65 14.65
CA GLU A 166 -0.38 -10.27 14.42
C GLU A 166 -0.96 -9.85 13.05
N SER A 167 -0.73 -8.59 12.67
CA SER A 167 -1.03 -8.11 11.32
C SER A 167 -0.30 -8.94 10.26
N MET A 168 1.00 -9.16 10.44
CA MET A 168 1.81 -10.00 9.54
C MET A 168 1.30 -11.46 9.49
N VAL A 169 1.01 -12.06 10.63
CA VAL A 169 0.54 -13.46 10.70
C VAL A 169 -0.80 -13.62 9.95
N GLY A 170 -1.74 -12.68 10.12
CA GLY A 170 -3.01 -12.73 9.39
C GLY A 170 -2.82 -12.61 7.87
N ASN A 171 -1.94 -11.70 7.41
CA ASN A 171 -1.59 -11.58 6.00
C ASN A 171 -0.92 -12.87 5.47
N LEU A 172 0.00 -13.46 6.25
CA LEU A 172 0.65 -14.73 5.89
C LEU A 172 -0.37 -15.86 5.75
N ILE A 173 -1.29 -16.01 6.70
CA ILE A 173 -2.36 -17.03 6.64
C ILE A 173 -3.17 -16.87 5.36
N GLY A 174 -3.64 -15.64 5.07
CA GLY A 174 -4.41 -15.37 3.85
C GLY A 174 -3.63 -15.72 2.58
N THR A 175 -2.37 -15.31 2.52
CA THR A 175 -1.50 -15.57 1.36
C THR A 175 -1.18 -17.06 1.20
N VAL A 176 -0.84 -17.76 2.27
CA VAL A 176 -0.54 -19.19 2.21
C VAL A 176 -1.76 -20.00 1.77
N VAL A 177 -2.95 -19.67 2.31
CA VAL A 177 -4.21 -20.30 1.90
C VAL A 177 -4.46 -20.06 0.40
N ASN A 178 -4.29 -18.84 -0.07
CA ASN A 178 -4.44 -18.51 -1.48
C ASN A 178 -3.45 -19.29 -2.36
N ILE A 179 -2.14 -19.27 -2.07
CA ILE A 179 -1.09 -19.96 -2.85
C ILE A 179 -1.32 -21.49 -2.90
N ILE A 180 -1.86 -22.09 -1.84
CA ILE A 180 -2.21 -23.51 -1.83
C ILE A 180 -3.44 -23.78 -2.69
N LEU A 181 -4.45 -22.90 -2.65
CA LEU A 181 -5.70 -23.07 -3.38
C LEU A 181 -5.57 -22.75 -4.87
N ASP A 182 -4.69 -21.83 -5.26
CA ASP A 182 -4.49 -21.44 -6.66
C ASP A 182 -4.23 -22.64 -7.58
N PRO A 183 -3.20 -23.50 -7.39
CA PRO A 183 -2.98 -24.63 -8.27
C PRO A 183 -4.13 -25.64 -8.23
N ILE A 184 -4.80 -25.80 -7.09
CA ILE A 184 -5.93 -26.73 -6.94
C ILE A 184 -7.12 -26.22 -7.76
N MET A 185 -7.51 -24.96 -7.56
CA MET A 185 -8.72 -24.40 -8.21
C MET A 185 -8.47 -24.05 -9.67
N ILE A 186 -7.29 -23.53 -10.01
CA ILE A 186 -6.97 -23.11 -11.37
C ILE A 186 -6.70 -24.32 -12.27
N LEU A 187 -5.80 -25.24 -11.81
CA LEU A 187 -5.26 -26.31 -12.66
C LEU A 187 -5.96 -27.65 -12.43
N VAL A 188 -6.11 -28.11 -11.18
CA VAL A 188 -6.69 -29.43 -10.88
C VAL A 188 -8.18 -29.46 -11.14
N LEU A 189 -8.93 -28.44 -10.67
CA LEU A 189 -10.36 -28.31 -10.92
C LEU A 189 -10.66 -27.69 -12.28
N GLY A 190 -9.68 -27.08 -12.94
CA GLY A 190 -9.84 -26.49 -14.27
C GLY A 190 -10.69 -25.22 -14.31
N TRP A 191 -10.85 -24.54 -13.14
CA TRP A 191 -11.71 -23.35 -13.05
C TRP A 191 -11.01 -22.06 -13.56
N GLY A 192 -9.74 -22.13 -13.91
CA GLY A 192 -8.99 -21.01 -14.49
C GLY A 192 -9.10 -19.72 -13.66
N GLY A 193 -9.42 -18.61 -14.32
CA GLY A 193 -9.57 -17.30 -13.67
C GLY A 193 -10.61 -17.27 -12.56
N THR A 194 -11.71 -18.02 -12.68
CA THR A 194 -12.74 -18.17 -11.63
C THR A 194 -12.14 -18.80 -10.38
N GLY A 195 -11.28 -19.82 -10.57
CA GLY A 195 -10.56 -20.48 -9.48
C GLY A 195 -9.62 -19.52 -8.75
N ALA A 196 -8.88 -18.68 -9.47
CA ALA A 196 -8.02 -17.64 -8.90
C ALA A 196 -8.81 -16.64 -8.06
N ALA A 197 -9.96 -16.16 -8.56
CA ALA A 197 -10.83 -15.26 -7.81
C ALA A 197 -11.32 -15.89 -6.50
N LEU A 198 -11.77 -17.14 -6.54
CA LEU A 198 -12.23 -17.87 -5.35
C LEU A 198 -11.10 -18.09 -4.35
N ALA A 199 -9.92 -18.50 -4.79
CA ALA A 199 -8.75 -18.67 -3.94
C ALA A 199 -8.37 -17.36 -3.24
N THR A 200 -8.42 -16.23 -3.96
CA THR A 200 -8.18 -14.88 -3.41
C THR A 200 -9.19 -14.54 -2.32
N ILE A 201 -10.47 -14.79 -2.54
CA ILE A 201 -11.51 -14.47 -1.55
C ILE A 201 -11.40 -15.37 -0.32
N ILE A 202 -11.17 -16.68 -0.51
CA ILE A 202 -10.99 -17.63 0.60
C ILE A 202 -9.75 -17.23 1.42
N GLY A 203 -8.65 -16.82 0.79
CA GLY A 203 -7.48 -16.29 1.47
C GLY A 203 -7.81 -15.05 2.31
N ASN A 204 -8.57 -14.09 1.77
CA ASN A 204 -9.01 -12.91 2.52
C ASN A 204 -9.94 -13.29 3.69
N ILE A 205 -10.84 -14.25 3.51
CA ILE A 205 -11.71 -14.76 4.58
C ILE A 205 -10.86 -15.40 5.69
N ALA A 206 -9.85 -16.19 5.35
CA ALA A 206 -8.95 -16.79 6.33
C ALA A 206 -8.22 -15.73 7.16
N ALA A 207 -7.73 -14.65 6.52
CA ALA A 207 -7.15 -13.51 7.21
C ALA A 207 -8.17 -12.81 8.14
N CYS A 208 -9.41 -12.58 7.65
CA CYS A 208 -10.49 -12.00 8.46
C CYS A 208 -10.79 -12.83 9.69
N LEU A 209 -10.91 -14.15 9.55
CA LEU A 209 -11.17 -15.07 10.66
C LEU A 209 -10.04 -15.02 11.69
N TYR A 210 -8.78 -14.94 11.25
CA TYR A 210 -7.64 -14.80 12.16
C TYR A 210 -7.72 -13.48 12.95
N TYR A 211 -8.00 -12.35 12.29
CA TYR A 211 -8.12 -11.05 12.96
C TYR A 211 -9.28 -11.03 13.95
N ILE A 212 -10.44 -11.53 13.56
CA ILE A 212 -11.60 -11.64 14.46
C ILE A 212 -11.27 -12.53 15.66
N ALA A 213 -10.63 -13.69 15.44
CA ALA A 213 -10.22 -14.58 16.52
C ALA A 213 -9.24 -13.92 17.49
N TYR A 214 -8.34 -13.05 17.00
CA TYR A 214 -7.43 -12.29 17.83
C TYR A 214 -8.18 -11.35 18.80
N TYR A 215 -9.22 -10.65 18.30
CA TYR A 215 -10.08 -9.79 19.11
C TYR A 215 -10.92 -10.60 20.12
N LEU A 216 -11.56 -11.67 19.68
CA LEU A 216 -12.41 -12.51 20.54
C LEU A 216 -11.63 -13.20 21.67
N ARG A 217 -10.35 -13.49 21.46
CA ARG A 217 -9.47 -14.03 22.51
C ARG A 217 -9.04 -12.99 23.56
N GLY A 218 -9.51 -11.75 23.47
CA GLY A 218 -9.17 -10.68 24.39
C GLY A 218 -7.70 -10.27 24.36
N LYS A 219 -6.99 -10.53 23.27
CA LYS A 219 -5.57 -10.16 23.12
C LYS A 219 -5.39 -8.72 22.67
N SER A 220 -6.41 -8.13 22.02
CA SER A 220 -6.44 -6.74 21.59
C SER A 220 -6.87 -5.83 22.76
N THR A 221 -6.33 -4.62 22.77
CA THR A 221 -6.78 -3.54 23.67
C THR A 221 -7.96 -2.77 23.08
N LEU A 222 -8.30 -3.03 21.83
CA LEU A 222 -9.37 -2.40 21.06
C LEU A 222 -10.64 -3.25 21.09
N SER A 223 -11.74 -2.72 20.58
CA SER A 223 -13.04 -3.39 20.51
C SER A 223 -13.56 -3.45 19.07
N ILE A 224 -14.27 -4.55 18.77
CA ILE A 224 -15.07 -4.72 17.56
C ILE A 224 -16.56 -4.89 17.89
N HIS A 225 -16.97 -4.62 19.14
CA HIS A 225 -18.37 -4.75 19.53
C HIS A 225 -19.21 -3.62 18.93
N PHE A 226 -20.41 -3.97 18.49
CA PHE A 226 -21.36 -2.99 17.92
C PHE A 226 -21.75 -1.88 18.91
N ARG A 227 -21.72 -2.17 20.21
CA ARG A 227 -22.00 -1.19 21.25
C ARG A 227 -21.00 -0.03 21.27
N ASP A 228 -19.80 -0.26 20.80
CA ASP A 228 -18.73 0.73 20.72
C ASP A 228 -18.73 1.51 19.41
N PHE A 229 -19.66 1.21 18.49
CA PHE A 229 -19.79 1.90 17.21
C PHE A 229 -20.25 3.34 17.42
N LYS A 230 -19.45 4.30 17.00
CA LYS A 230 -19.77 5.73 16.97
C LYS A 230 -19.24 6.38 15.71
N MET A 231 -20.07 7.21 15.05
CA MET A 231 -19.66 8.04 13.90
C MET A 231 -19.37 9.48 14.29
N GLY A 232 -19.89 9.93 15.43
CA GLY A 232 -19.74 11.28 15.95
C GLY A 232 -18.37 11.56 16.58
N ASP A 233 -18.27 12.66 17.35
CA ASP A 233 -17.10 13.07 18.13
C ASP A 233 -15.80 13.19 17.32
N GLY A 234 -15.92 13.51 16.02
CA GLY A 234 -14.78 13.64 15.11
C GLY A 234 -14.13 12.31 14.69
N ILE A 235 -14.77 11.15 14.97
CA ILE A 235 -14.25 9.83 14.60
C ILE A 235 -14.24 9.66 13.08
N ALA A 236 -15.39 9.83 12.43
CA ALA A 236 -15.51 9.67 10.99
C ALA A 236 -14.59 10.64 10.23
N SER A 237 -14.59 11.92 10.61
CA SER A 237 -13.72 12.94 9.99
C SER A 237 -12.23 12.69 10.25
N GLY A 238 -11.87 12.18 11.43
CA GLY A 238 -10.50 11.84 11.78
C GLY A 238 -9.95 10.64 10.98
N VAL A 239 -10.79 9.64 10.72
CA VAL A 239 -10.46 8.48 9.89
C VAL A 239 -10.42 8.88 8.41
N ALA A 240 -11.48 9.54 7.92
CA ALA A 240 -11.57 9.96 6.51
C ALA A 240 -10.47 10.97 6.13
N GLY A 241 -10.13 11.89 7.02
CA GLY A 241 -9.10 12.90 6.77
C GLY A 241 -7.73 12.33 6.41
N ILE A 242 -7.36 11.19 6.94
CA ILE A 242 -6.12 10.48 6.59
C ILE A 242 -6.37 9.34 5.60
N GLY A 243 -7.50 8.68 5.73
CA GLY A 243 -7.85 7.54 4.88
C GLY A 243 -8.09 7.92 3.43
N ILE A 244 -8.74 9.06 3.15
CA ILE A 244 -8.97 9.53 1.78
C ILE A 244 -7.65 9.83 1.05
N PRO A 245 -6.70 10.62 1.58
CA PRO A 245 -5.40 10.81 0.95
C PRO A 245 -4.65 9.49 0.70
N ALA A 246 -4.71 8.56 1.66
CA ALA A 246 -4.04 7.27 1.54
C ALA A 246 -4.66 6.39 0.43
N SER A 247 -5.99 6.39 0.30
CA SER A 247 -6.69 5.70 -0.78
C SER A 247 -6.43 6.33 -2.15
N LEU A 248 -6.44 7.67 -2.19
CA LEU A 248 -6.19 8.43 -3.42
C LEU A 248 -4.79 8.18 -3.98
N ASN A 249 -3.80 7.93 -3.12
CA ASN A 249 -2.44 7.60 -3.55
C ASN A 249 -2.40 6.37 -4.48
N ASN A 250 -3.14 5.32 -4.17
CA ASN A 250 -3.20 4.11 -5.01
C ASN A 250 -3.88 4.38 -6.36
N ILE A 251 -4.92 5.20 -6.36
CA ILE A 251 -5.64 5.60 -7.59
C ILE A 251 -4.73 6.45 -8.47
N LEU A 252 -4.08 7.46 -7.92
CA LEU A 252 -3.15 8.33 -8.66
C LEU A 252 -1.95 7.54 -9.22
N MET A 253 -1.44 6.57 -8.47
CA MET A 253 -0.36 5.69 -8.93
C MET A 253 -0.79 4.85 -10.14
N SER A 254 -2.03 4.37 -10.16
CA SER A 254 -2.58 3.65 -11.32
C SER A 254 -2.71 4.57 -12.54
N PHE A 255 -3.20 5.79 -12.38
CA PHE A 255 -3.25 6.79 -13.45
C PHE A 255 -1.87 7.15 -13.99
N ALA A 256 -0.89 7.36 -13.10
CA ALA A 256 0.48 7.64 -13.49
C ALA A 256 1.09 6.51 -14.33
N ASN A 257 0.82 5.26 -13.98
CA ASN A 257 1.26 4.10 -14.76
C ASN A 257 0.60 4.03 -16.15
N ILE A 258 -0.68 4.38 -16.27
CA ILE A 258 -1.37 4.46 -17.57
C ILE A 258 -0.71 5.51 -18.46
N ILE A 259 -0.45 6.71 -17.91
CA ILE A 259 0.19 7.80 -18.66
C ILE A 259 1.62 7.43 -19.07
N LEU A 260 2.38 6.80 -18.19
CA LEU A 260 3.72 6.30 -18.49
C LEU A 260 3.68 5.30 -19.67
N ASN A 261 2.78 4.33 -19.62
CA ASN A 261 2.63 3.35 -20.68
C ASN A 261 2.22 4.00 -22.01
N GLN A 262 1.27 4.95 -21.98
CA GLN A 262 0.88 5.69 -23.19
C GLN A 262 2.04 6.48 -23.80
N ALA A 263 2.87 7.10 -22.96
CA ALA A 263 4.06 7.81 -23.44
C ALA A 263 5.08 6.85 -24.07
N LEU A 264 5.24 5.64 -23.52
CA LEU A 264 6.17 4.64 -24.04
C LEU A 264 5.69 3.97 -25.33
N VAL A 265 4.38 3.75 -25.48
CA VAL A 265 3.78 3.16 -26.71
C VAL A 265 4.15 3.96 -27.97
N GLY A 266 4.33 5.28 -27.86
CA GLY A 266 4.78 6.14 -28.94
C GLY A 266 6.19 5.79 -29.47
N TYR A 267 6.98 5.02 -28.72
CA TYR A 267 8.34 4.58 -29.07
C TYR A 267 8.43 3.10 -29.46
N GLY A 268 7.30 2.38 -29.47
CA GLY A 268 7.19 0.98 -29.83
C GLY A 268 7.01 0.03 -28.65
N ASP A 269 6.85 -1.25 -28.96
CA ASP A 269 6.52 -2.28 -27.96
C ASP A 269 7.73 -2.68 -27.10
N THR A 270 8.95 -2.57 -27.65
CA THR A 270 10.19 -2.94 -26.94
C THR A 270 10.43 -2.09 -25.67
N PRO A 271 10.35 -0.74 -25.71
CA PRO A 271 10.44 0.09 -24.51
C PRO A 271 9.33 -0.18 -23.48
N VAL A 272 8.10 -0.47 -23.92
CA VAL A 272 6.97 -0.82 -23.04
C VAL A 272 7.26 -2.11 -22.28
N ALA A 273 7.70 -3.15 -22.98
CA ALA A 273 8.07 -4.43 -22.38
C ALA A 273 9.24 -4.28 -21.41
N ALA A 274 10.27 -3.53 -21.79
CA ALA A 274 11.44 -3.27 -20.94
C ALA A 274 11.07 -2.53 -19.67
N MET A 275 10.24 -1.49 -19.76
CA MET A 275 9.74 -0.75 -18.58
C MET A 275 8.89 -1.63 -17.67
N GLY A 276 8.05 -2.49 -18.22
CA GLY A 276 7.25 -3.44 -17.43
C GLY A 276 8.13 -4.34 -16.55
N VAL A 277 9.22 -4.87 -17.10
CA VAL A 277 10.19 -5.69 -16.35
C VAL A 277 10.96 -4.84 -15.34
N ALA A 278 11.42 -3.66 -15.73
CA ALA A 278 12.14 -2.74 -14.84
C ALA A 278 11.27 -2.34 -13.62
N MET A 279 9.98 -2.06 -13.84
CA MET A 279 9.05 -1.73 -12.76
C MET A 279 8.79 -2.90 -11.81
N LYS A 280 8.66 -4.13 -12.31
CA LYS A 280 8.56 -5.33 -11.46
C LYS A 280 9.79 -5.51 -10.58
N SER A 281 10.98 -5.29 -11.14
CA SER A 281 12.23 -5.34 -10.40
C SER A 281 12.30 -4.23 -9.32
N ASN A 282 11.88 -3.01 -9.66
CA ASN A 282 11.85 -1.88 -8.72
C ASN A 282 10.80 -2.05 -7.60
N MET A 283 9.73 -2.78 -7.84
CA MET A 283 8.65 -3.01 -6.89
C MET A 283 9.17 -3.59 -5.56
N LEU A 284 10.16 -4.48 -5.60
CA LEU A 284 10.78 -5.05 -4.41
C LEU A 284 11.41 -3.97 -3.52
N VAL A 285 12.17 -3.06 -4.12
CA VAL A 285 12.84 -1.96 -3.40
C VAL A 285 11.81 -1.01 -2.79
N VAL A 286 10.83 -0.61 -3.59
CA VAL A 286 9.77 0.32 -3.17
C VAL A 286 8.92 -0.25 -2.03
N LEU A 287 8.49 -1.52 -2.13
CA LEU A 287 7.64 -2.14 -1.11
C LEU A 287 8.37 -2.37 0.22
N LEU A 288 9.67 -2.67 0.19
CA LEU A 288 10.46 -2.76 1.43
C LEU A 288 10.56 -1.40 2.13
N GLN A 289 10.77 -0.32 1.38
CA GLN A 289 10.82 1.03 1.93
C GLN A 289 9.44 1.49 2.45
N ILE A 290 8.37 1.20 1.71
CA ILE A 290 7.00 1.43 2.18
C ILE A 290 6.74 0.63 3.47
N GLY A 291 7.12 -0.64 3.51
CA GLY A 291 6.94 -1.50 4.68
C GLY A 291 7.63 -0.95 5.93
N LEU A 292 8.86 -0.44 5.79
CA LEU A 292 9.58 0.24 6.88
C LEU A 292 8.79 1.46 7.38
N CYS A 293 8.35 2.33 6.48
CA CYS A 293 7.71 3.60 6.82
C CYS A 293 6.27 3.43 7.35
N VAL A 294 5.49 2.53 6.74
CA VAL A 294 4.14 2.18 7.23
C VAL A 294 4.22 1.50 8.59
N GLY A 295 5.24 0.68 8.81
CA GLY A 295 5.45 0.00 10.09
C GLY A 295 5.65 0.96 11.26
N ILE A 296 6.33 2.09 11.04
CA ILE A 296 6.58 3.09 12.12
C ILE A 296 5.46 4.12 12.27
N GLN A 297 4.51 4.20 11.36
CA GLN A 297 3.42 5.18 11.39
C GLN A 297 2.68 5.19 12.74
N PRO A 298 2.30 4.05 13.36
CA PRO A 298 1.66 4.03 14.66
C PRO A 298 2.57 4.52 15.79
N LEU A 299 3.88 4.26 15.71
CA LEU A 299 4.86 4.72 16.68
C LEU A 299 4.96 6.26 16.67
N VAL A 300 4.90 6.86 15.48
CA VAL A 300 4.81 8.31 15.30
C VAL A 300 3.48 8.83 15.85
N GLY A 301 2.35 8.23 15.48
CA GLY A 301 1.02 8.63 15.90
C GLY A 301 0.86 8.61 17.42
N TYR A 302 1.32 7.54 18.06
CA TYR A 302 1.31 7.44 19.52
C TYR A 302 2.12 8.55 20.20
N ASN A 303 3.37 8.74 19.80
CA ASN A 303 4.23 9.76 20.41
C ASN A 303 3.75 11.19 20.13
N TYR A 304 3.08 11.41 18.99
CA TYR A 304 2.41 12.67 18.70
C TYR A 304 1.23 12.91 19.64
N GLY A 305 0.36 11.91 19.83
CA GLY A 305 -0.75 11.98 20.80
C GLY A 305 -0.28 12.17 22.25
N ALA A 306 0.78 11.47 22.64
CA ALA A 306 1.43 11.59 23.93
C ALA A 306 2.22 12.90 24.14
N ARG A 307 2.27 13.79 23.12
CA ARG A 307 3.09 15.03 23.11
C ARG A 307 4.57 14.79 23.37
N ASN A 308 5.07 13.60 23.10
CA ASN A 308 6.49 13.24 23.24
C ASN A 308 7.27 13.51 21.96
N LYS A 309 7.50 14.79 21.67
CA LYS A 309 8.21 15.24 20.48
C LYS A 309 9.65 14.70 20.41
N LYS A 310 10.35 14.65 21.55
CA LYS A 310 11.72 14.16 21.61
C LYS A 310 11.82 12.72 21.07
N ARG A 311 10.91 11.86 21.50
CA ARG A 311 10.86 10.47 21.05
C ARG A 311 10.39 10.35 19.60
N LEU A 312 9.37 11.12 19.20
CA LEU A 312 8.92 11.19 17.80
C LEU A 312 10.06 11.56 16.87
N MET A 313 10.84 12.60 17.20
CA MET A 313 11.98 13.03 16.41
C MET A 313 13.10 11.97 16.36
N SER A 314 13.33 11.27 17.47
CA SER A 314 14.30 10.17 17.52
C SER A 314 13.88 9.00 16.59
N VAL A 315 12.58 8.64 16.58
CA VAL A 315 12.02 7.64 15.67
C VAL A 315 12.18 8.09 14.22
N PHE A 316 11.81 9.34 13.91
CA PHE A 316 11.91 9.90 12.56
C PHE A 316 13.36 9.87 12.04
N LYS A 317 14.33 10.39 12.83
CA LYS A 317 15.75 10.43 12.45
C LYS A 317 16.33 9.03 12.28
N PHE A 318 16.06 8.13 13.22
CA PHE A 318 16.56 6.76 13.16
C PHE A 318 16.00 6.01 11.94
N THR A 319 14.69 6.11 11.71
CA THR A 319 14.07 5.47 10.53
C THR A 319 14.55 6.08 9.22
N GLY A 320 14.78 7.40 9.18
CA GLY A 320 15.38 8.07 8.03
C GLY A 320 16.76 7.52 7.69
N LEU A 321 17.63 7.36 8.70
CA LEU A 321 18.95 6.77 8.52
C LEU A 321 18.85 5.32 8.00
N VAL A 322 18.03 4.49 8.63
CA VAL A 322 17.83 3.10 8.22
C VAL A 322 17.28 3.02 6.79
N SER A 323 16.34 3.89 6.44
CA SER A 323 15.73 3.97 5.11
C SER A 323 16.76 4.30 4.01
N VAL A 324 17.63 5.27 4.25
CA VAL A 324 18.71 5.64 3.30
C VAL A 324 19.73 4.50 3.15
N ILE A 325 20.16 3.90 4.26
CA ILE A 325 21.09 2.76 4.22
C ILE A 325 20.46 1.60 3.45
N MET A 326 19.24 1.22 3.80
CA MET A 326 18.53 0.14 3.14
C MET A 326 18.30 0.43 1.64
N GLY A 327 17.85 1.64 1.31
CA GLY A 327 17.65 2.07 -0.07
C GLY A 327 18.94 2.01 -0.88
N THR A 328 20.07 2.46 -0.29
CA THR A 328 21.39 2.41 -0.95
C THR A 328 21.86 0.98 -1.18
N ILE A 329 21.73 0.10 -0.18
CA ILE A 329 22.11 -1.32 -0.31
C ILE A 329 21.26 -2.00 -1.38
N LEU A 330 19.95 -1.80 -1.36
CA LEU A 330 19.05 -2.38 -2.36
C LEU A 330 19.34 -1.85 -3.76
N THR A 331 19.62 -0.55 -3.89
CA THR A 331 20.02 0.07 -5.17
C THR A 331 21.31 -0.57 -5.71
N LEU A 332 22.32 -0.75 -4.88
CA LEU A 332 23.57 -1.40 -5.29
C LEU A 332 23.34 -2.84 -5.76
N ILE A 333 22.54 -3.62 -5.02
CA ILE A 333 22.17 -4.98 -5.40
C ILE A 333 21.46 -4.97 -6.76
N MET A 334 20.48 -4.08 -6.96
CA MET A 334 19.71 -4.00 -8.20
C MET A 334 20.58 -3.56 -9.39
N ILE A 335 21.49 -2.61 -9.19
CA ILE A 335 22.42 -2.17 -10.24
C ILE A 335 23.37 -3.30 -10.64
N VAL A 336 23.91 -4.06 -9.68
CA VAL A 336 24.77 -5.21 -9.97
C VAL A 336 23.99 -6.32 -10.68
N ALA A 337 22.80 -6.63 -10.21
CA ALA A 337 21.96 -7.69 -10.74
C ALA A 337 21.13 -7.30 -11.97
N ARG A 338 21.16 -6.04 -12.42
CA ARG A 338 20.27 -5.46 -13.45
C ARG A 338 20.10 -6.32 -14.71
N LYS A 339 21.20 -6.83 -15.27
CA LYS A 339 21.18 -7.66 -16.47
C LYS A 339 20.52 -9.01 -16.20
N THR A 340 20.92 -9.68 -15.15
CA THR A 340 20.39 -10.98 -14.75
C THR A 340 18.89 -10.90 -14.45
N MET A 341 18.46 -9.85 -13.75
CA MET A 341 17.04 -9.67 -13.43
C MET A 341 16.18 -9.50 -14.66
N ILE A 342 16.63 -8.73 -15.65
CA ILE A 342 15.85 -8.55 -16.88
C ILE A 342 15.83 -9.85 -17.69
N GLN A 343 16.98 -10.54 -17.81
CA GLN A 343 17.09 -11.80 -18.53
C GLN A 343 16.26 -12.94 -17.92
N MET A 344 15.94 -12.89 -16.62
CA MET A 344 15.01 -13.83 -16.00
C MET A 344 13.58 -13.72 -16.53
N PHE A 345 13.20 -12.58 -17.08
CA PHE A 345 11.86 -12.34 -17.62
C PHE A 345 11.83 -12.40 -19.13
N ILE A 346 12.84 -11.82 -19.81
CA ILE A 346 12.88 -11.71 -21.27
C ILE A 346 14.33 -11.85 -21.74
N ASN A 347 14.57 -12.71 -22.74
CA ASN A 347 15.90 -12.96 -23.36
C ASN A 347 16.10 -12.22 -24.68
N ASP A 348 15.26 -11.25 -25.02
CA ASP A 348 15.44 -10.41 -26.20
C ASP A 348 16.53 -9.37 -25.95
N ALA A 349 17.50 -9.26 -26.88
CA ALA A 349 18.68 -8.41 -26.73
C ALA A 349 18.34 -6.92 -26.65
N GLU A 350 17.36 -6.47 -27.43
CA GLU A 350 16.93 -5.08 -27.47
C GLU A 350 16.17 -4.69 -26.18
N VAL A 351 15.26 -5.57 -25.73
CA VAL A 351 14.55 -5.40 -24.46
C VAL A 351 15.52 -5.36 -23.28
N VAL A 352 16.56 -6.20 -23.30
CA VAL A 352 17.59 -6.21 -22.24
C VAL A 352 18.36 -4.90 -22.21
N GLN A 353 18.69 -4.33 -23.37
CA GLN A 353 19.42 -3.05 -23.43
C GLN A 353 18.61 -1.89 -22.83
N TYR A 354 17.36 -1.72 -23.27
CA TYR A 354 16.45 -0.71 -22.69
C TYR A 354 16.17 -0.97 -21.22
N GLY A 355 15.93 -2.22 -20.85
CA GLY A 355 15.64 -2.60 -19.48
C GLY A 355 16.79 -2.29 -18.51
N ILE A 356 18.04 -2.48 -18.91
CA ILE A 356 19.22 -2.10 -18.10
C ILE A 356 19.19 -0.60 -17.80
N GLN A 357 18.97 0.24 -18.81
CA GLN A 357 18.87 1.69 -18.66
C GLN A 357 17.71 2.07 -17.73
N MET A 358 16.54 1.47 -17.93
CA MET A 358 15.33 1.75 -17.15
C MET A 358 15.47 1.32 -15.70
N VAL A 359 16.08 0.16 -15.42
CA VAL A 359 16.38 -0.26 -14.03
C VAL A 359 17.31 0.75 -13.36
N VAL A 360 18.41 1.15 -14.03
CA VAL A 360 19.33 2.13 -13.48
C VAL A 360 18.61 3.46 -13.21
N ALA A 361 17.80 3.94 -14.14
CA ALA A 361 17.05 5.18 -13.98
C ALA A 361 16.11 5.13 -12.76
N LEU A 362 15.31 4.06 -12.62
CA LEU A 362 14.40 3.89 -11.48
C LEU A 362 15.15 3.77 -10.14
N GLN A 363 16.37 3.24 -10.14
CA GLN A 363 17.18 3.11 -8.93
C GLN A 363 17.88 4.42 -8.51
N LEU A 364 17.93 5.45 -9.35
CA LEU A 364 18.55 6.72 -8.99
C LEU A 364 17.88 7.38 -7.78
N SER A 365 16.54 7.37 -7.71
CA SER A 365 15.79 7.96 -6.60
C SER A 365 15.69 7.04 -5.37
N ALA A 366 15.86 5.73 -5.54
CA ALA A 366 15.61 4.73 -4.51
C ALA A 366 16.36 4.96 -3.18
N PRO A 367 17.62 5.41 -3.13
CA PRO A 367 18.30 5.70 -1.86
C PRO A 367 17.58 6.74 -1.00
N LEU A 368 16.97 7.74 -1.63
CA LEU A 368 16.30 8.85 -0.93
C LEU A 368 14.75 8.70 -0.92
N LEU A 369 14.21 7.80 -1.74
CA LEU A 369 12.77 7.59 -1.86
C LEU A 369 12.12 7.20 -0.52
N GLY A 370 12.85 6.49 0.33
CA GLY A 370 12.39 6.16 1.68
C GLY A 370 12.18 7.38 2.57
N ILE A 371 12.90 8.49 2.36
CA ILE A 371 12.66 9.75 3.07
C ILE A 371 11.28 10.31 2.70
N LEU A 372 10.89 10.22 1.43
CA LEU A 372 9.56 10.64 0.98
C LEU A 372 8.46 9.82 1.68
N PHE A 373 8.59 8.49 1.69
CA PHE A 373 7.62 7.62 2.36
C PHE A 373 7.61 7.85 3.87
N LEU A 374 8.76 8.10 4.48
CA LEU A 374 8.87 8.44 5.89
C LEU A 374 8.10 9.75 6.21
N CYS A 375 8.29 10.79 5.40
CA CYS A 375 7.56 12.05 5.57
C CYS A 375 6.05 11.85 5.43
N ILE A 376 5.60 11.14 4.39
CA ILE A 376 4.17 10.86 4.16
C ILE A 376 3.59 10.12 5.37
N ASN A 377 4.21 9.01 5.80
CA ASN A 377 3.71 8.21 6.91
C ASN A 377 3.79 8.94 8.26
N THR A 378 4.79 9.80 8.45
CA THR A 378 4.90 10.66 9.63
C THR A 378 3.75 11.67 9.67
N ILE A 379 3.46 12.36 8.57
CA ILE A 379 2.37 13.32 8.46
C ILE A 379 1.00 12.62 8.67
N GLN A 380 0.83 11.44 8.09
CA GLN A 380 -0.36 10.61 8.30
C GLN A 380 -0.49 10.16 9.77
N GLY A 381 0.60 9.72 10.39
CA GLY A 381 0.66 9.37 11.81
C GLY A 381 0.25 10.53 12.71
N MET A 382 0.75 11.74 12.44
CA MET A 382 0.35 12.97 13.15
C MET A 382 -1.09 13.40 12.87
N GLY A 383 -1.79 12.79 11.94
CA GLY A 383 -3.18 13.13 11.60
C GLY A 383 -3.35 14.44 10.84
N LYS A 384 -2.34 14.88 10.12
CA LYS A 384 -2.38 16.12 9.33
C LYS A 384 -2.95 15.82 7.94
N ALA A 385 -4.27 15.92 7.80
CA ALA A 385 -5.01 15.56 6.59
C ALA A 385 -4.57 16.36 5.36
N LEU A 386 -4.56 17.69 5.46
CA LEU A 386 -4.25 18.57 4.33
C LEU A 386 -2.81 18.41 3.81
N PRO A 387 -1.75 18.43 4.67
CA PRO A 387 -0.40 18.15 4.22
C PRO A 387 -0.23 16.76 3.62
N SER A 388 -0.91 15.74 4.16
CA SER A 388 -0.91 14.38 3.60
C SER A 388 -1.51 14.36 2.19
N LEU A 389 -2.65 15.04 1.99
CA LEU A 389 -3.31 15.14 0.69
C LEU A 389 -2.43 15.85 -0.33
N ILE A 390 -1.82 16.98 0.06
CA ILE A 390 -0.91 17.74 -0.82
C ILE A 390 0.23 16.87 -1.29
N LEU A 391 0.94 16.17 -0.38
CA LEU A 391 2.05 15.30 -0.77
C LEU A 391 1.63 14.15 -1.68
N THR A 392 0.46 13.56 -1.40
CA THR A 392 -0.08 12.48 -2.23
C THR A 392 -0.36 12.94 -3.65
N ILE A 393 -1.02 14.09 -3.81
CA ILE A 393 -1.34 14.65 -5.12
C ILE A 393 -0.09 15.16 -5.82
N CYS A 394 0.84 15.80 -5.09
CA CYS A 394 2.07 16.34 -5.67
C CYS A 394 2.88 15.24 -6.35
N ARG A 395 3.14 14.13 -5.69
CA ARG A 395 4.06 13.11 -6.20
C ARG A 395 3.63 12.56 -7.56
N GLN A 396 2.45 11.99 -7.67
CA GLN A 396 1.99 11.28 -8.87
C GLN A 396 1.15 12.15 -9.80
N GLY A 397 0.44 13.14 -9.26
CA GLY A 397 -0.44 14.01 -10.04
C GLY A 397 0.26 15.27 -10.54
N LEU A 398 0.59 16.19 -9.63
CA LEU A 398 1.05 17.54 -10.00
C LEU A 398 2.51 17.61 -10.46
N ILE A 399 3.36 16.67 -10.04
CA ILE A 399 4.79 16.67 -10.41
C ILE A 399 5.03 15.68 -11.55
N PHE A 400 4.69 14.39 -11.35
CA PHE A 400 5.05 13.35 -12.33
C PHE A 400 4.33 13.54 -13.68
N ILE A 401 3.00 13.77 -13.67
CA ILE A 401 2.22 13.87 -14.91
C ILE A 401 2.69 15.03 -15.80
N PRO A 402 2.83 16.29 -15.33
CA PRO A 402 3.37 17.34 -16.16
C PRO A 402 4.82 17.10 -16.58
N LEU A 403 5.63 16.54 -15.66
CA LEU A 403 7.05 16.35 -15.90
C LEU A 403 7.31 15.32 -17.01
N ILE A 404 6.52 14.24 -17.08
CA ILE A 404 6.64 13.23 -18.14
C ILE A 404 6.38 13.86 -19.52
N PHE A 405 5.39 14.76 -19.65
CA PHE A 405 5.12 15.46 -20.91
C PHE A 405 6.22 16.43 -21.28
N VAL A 406 6.71 17.21 -20.32
CA VAL A 406 7.79 18.19 -20.55
C VAL A 406 9.09 17.47 -20.92
N LEU A 407 9.51 16.48 -20.17
CA LEU A 407 10.74 15.75 -20.43
C LEU A 407 10.65 14.91 -21.71
N ASN A 408 9.48 14.34 -22.02
CA ASN A 408 9.26 13.66 -23.29
C ASN A 408 9.42 14.61 -24.49
N ALA A 409 8.89 15.83 -24.40
CA ALA A 409 9.02 16.83 -25.46
C ALA A 409 10.47 17.32 -25.63
N MET A 410 11.28 17.36 -24.53
CA MET A 410 12.67 17.85 -24.58
C MET A 410 13.68 16.77 -24.94
N PHE A 411 13.51 15.55 -24.44
CA PHE A 411 14.52 14.49 -24.49
C PHE A 411 14.00 13.17 -25.10
N GLY A 412 12.74 13.13 -25.58
CA GLY A 412 12.16 11.94 -26.17
C GLY A 412 12.08 10.78 -25.15
N LEU A 413 12.44 9.57 -25.59
CA LEU A 413 12.39 8.36 -24.76
C LEU A 413 13.17 8.48 -23.45
N ASP A 414 14.36 9.07 -23.50
CA ASP A 414 15.14 9.29 -22.28
C ASP A 414 14.40 10.19 -21.29
N GLY A 415 13.70 11.20 -21.76
CA GLY A 415 12.84 12.04 -20.93
C GLY A 415 11.75 11.26 -20.23
N VAL A 416 11.12 10.31 -20.91
CA VAL A 416 10.11 9.41 -20.31
C VAL A 416 10.73 8.50 -19.24
N ILE A 417 11.89 7.92 -19.52
CA ILE A 417 12.61 7.02 -18.60
C ILE A 417 13.02 7.74 -17.31
N TYR A 418 13.54 8.96 -17.42
CA TYR A 418 14.01 9.71 -16.26
C TYR A 418 12.94 10.57 -15.58
N ALA A 419 11.69 10.59 -16.08
CA ALA A 419 10.60 11.37 -15.49
C ALA A 419 10.26 10.94 -14.05
N GLN A 420 10.24 9.64 -13.76
CA GLN A 420 9.90 9.13 -12.42
C GLN A 420 10.97 9.51 -11.38
N PRO A 421 12.28 9.26 -11.58
CA PRO A 421 13.30 9.71 -10.62
C PRO A 421 13.30 11.22 -10.43
N ALA A 422 13.13 12.00 -11.49
CA ALA A 422 13.06 13.46 -11.38
C ALA A 422 11.87 13.92 -10.54
N ALA A 423 10.69 13.32 -10.75
CA ALA A 423 9.50 13.58 -9.95
C ALA A 423 9.68 13.17 -8.48
N ASP A 424 10.35 12.06 -8.22
CA ASP A 424 10.65 11.59 -6.87
C ASP A 424 11.56 12.59 -6.14
N TYR A 425 12.63 13.08 -6.75
CA TYR A 425 13.51 14.09 -6.15
C TYR A 425 12.78 15.38 -5.82
N LEU A 426 11.97 15.92 -6.74
CA LEU A 426 11.16 17.10 -6.48
C LEU A 426 10.18 16.87 -5.33
N SER A 427 9.55 15.71 -5.31
CA SER A 427 8.61 15.32 -4.24
C SER A 427 9.29 15.17 -2.88
N ILE A 428 10.55 14.66 -2.85
CA ILE A 428 11.36 14.57 -1.62
C ILE A 428 11.62 15.96 -1.06
N VAL A 429 11.99 16.93 -1.91
CA VAL A 429 12.21 18.32 -1.48
C VAL A 429 10.95 18.90 -0.87
N VAL A 430 9.80 18.78 -1.55
CA VAL A 430 8.51 19.23 -1.03
C VAL A 430 8.16 18.56 0.30
N ALA A 431 8.37 17.25 0.41
CA ALA A 431 8.11 16.49 1.62
C ALA A 431 8.96 16.95 2.81
N ILE A 432 10.24 17.19 2.60
CA ILE A 432 11.16 17.70 3.62
C ILE A 432 10.73 19.10 4.07
N LEU A 433 10.36 19.98 3.15
CA LEU A 433 9.91 21.34 3.48
C LEU A 433 8.64 21.30 4.33
N ILE A 434 7.64 20.48 3.97
CA ILE A 434 6.40 20.33 4.72
C ILE A 434 6.68 19.73 6.12
N CYS A 435 7.47 18.67 6.20
CA CYS A 435 7.84 18.06 7.49
C CYS A 435 8.57 19.04 8.39
N THR A 436 9.54 19.79 7.86
CA THR A 436 10.30 20.77 8.63
C THR A 436 9.41 21.89 9.15
N HIS A 437 8.48 22.37 8.32
CA HIS A 437 7.48 23.36 8.76
C HIS A 437 6.60 22.83 9.88
N LEU A 438 6.10 21.59 9.75
CA LEU A 438 5.26 20.97 10.77
C LEU A 438 6.00 20.77 12.09
N PHE A 439 7.26 20.36 12.07
CA PHE A 439 8.07 20.19 13.26
C PHE A 439 8.36 21.53 13.96
N ARG A 440 8.65 22.60 13.20
CA ARG A 440 8.82 23.95 13.76
C ARG A 440 7.54 24.49 14.43
N THR A 441 6.38 24.24 13.81
CA THR A 441 5.09 24.67 14.40
C THR A 441 4.74 23.90 15.68
N MET A 442 5.29 22.70 15.88
CA MET A 442 5.18 21.99 17.15
C MET A 442 6.01 22.66 18.24
N ASP A 443 7.24 23.16 17.95
CA ASP A 443 8.09 23.87 18.92
C ASP A 443 7.40 25.11 19.49
N HIS A 444 6.84 25.95 18.61
CA HIS A 444 6.15 27.17 19.04
C HIS A 444 4.87 26.93 19.87
N ARG A 445 4.26 25.75 19.77
CA ARG A 445 3.10 25.39 20.60
C ARG A 445 3.49 24.93 22.00
N GLU A 446 4.63 24.24 22.13
CA GLU A 446 5.18 23.83 23.43
C GLU A 446 5.67 25.07 24.21
N GLU A 447 6.42 25.98 23.57
CA GLU A 447 6.86 27.24 24.17
C GLU A 447 5.70 28.11 24.69
N LYS A 448 4.55 28.16 23.96
CA LYS A 448 3.36 28.90 24.40
C LYS A 448 2.54 28.19 25.50
N ALA A 449 2.77 26.92 25.74
CA ALA A 449 2.09 26.17 26.79
C ALA A 449 2.89 26.14 28.11
N GLU A 450 4.19 26.45 28.06
CA GLU A 450 5.09 26.52 29.22
C GLU A 450 5.27 27.97 29.73
N GLY A 451 4.90 28.99 28.98
CA GLY A 451 4.90 30.42 29.38
C GLY A 451 3.48 30.91 29.68
#